data_e6cacb310a236401b14c8d8a720341db
#
_entry.id   e6cacb310a236401b14c8d8a720341db
#
_cell.length_a   1.000
_cell.length_b   1.000
_cell.length_c   1.000
_cell.angle_alpha   90.00
_cell.angle_beta   90.00
_cell.angle_gamma   90.00
#
_symmetry.space_group_name_H-M   'P 1'
#
loop_
_entity.id
_entity.type
_entity.pdbx_description
1 polymer ?
#
loop_
_entity_poly.entity_id
_entity_poly.type
_entity_poly.pdbx_seq_one_letter_code
_entity_poly.pdbx_strand_id
1 'polypeptide(L)'
;MNVTTSFPILNLFGPKGSGKSELAHSLTSFFIPSYIAPNINNTTKAALAEAVAEVSNAIVHIDEYKNTLDIEKREFLKGLWDGAGRSRMNMDNDKKRETTAVDCGVILSGQEMPTADIALFSRLVFLTFSKTTFSDDEKRRYNELKLIEKRGLTHLTGELLKHRNQFRSNYRHMYDETAADFSVAFVGKIIEDRTFRNWVSITAAF
;
A
#
# COMPACT_ATOMS: atom_id res chain seq x y z
N MET A 1 -1.95 -16.99 6.91
CA MET A 1 -1.67 -16.24 8.16
C MET A 1 -0.61 -15.20 7.84
N ASN A 2 -0.90 -13.92 8.07
CA ASN A 2 0.01 -12.82 7.75
C ASN A 2 1.22 -12.82 8.68
N VAL A 3 2.36 -12.35 8.21
CA VAL A 3 3.59 -12.22 9.01
C VAL A 3 3.54 -10.99 9.93
N THR A 4 2.68 -10.03 9.63
CA THR A 4 2.42 -8.83 10.45
C THR A 4 0.92 -8.57 10.54
N THR A 5 0.50 -7.89 11.61
CA THR A 5 -0.89 -7.48 11.84
C THR A 5 -1.20 -6.09 11.32
N SER A 6 -0.17 -5.30 11.02
CA SER A 6 -0.29 -3.97 10.45
C SER A 6 0.74 -3.78 9.35
N PHE A 7 0.37 -3.11 8.26
CA PHE A 7 1.26 -2.84 7.15
C PHE A 7 1.04 -1.42 6.61
N PRO A 8 2.12 -0.67 6.35
CA PRO A 8 1.99 0.72 5.89
C PRO A 8 1.35 0.81 4.52
N ILE A 9 0.58 1.86 4.33
CA ILE A 9 0.04 2.24 3.02
C ILE A 9 1.10 3.08 2.30
N LEU A 10 1.45 2.71 1.08
CA LEU A 10 2.34 3.51 0.25
C LEU A 10 1.57 4.69 -0.35
N ASN A 11 1.93 5.90 0.04
CA ASN A 11 1.32 7.12 -0.49
C ASN A 11 2.20 7.77 -1.55
N LEU A 12 1.67 7.90 -2.76
CA LEU A 12 2.29 8.58 -3.89
C LEU A 12 1.65 9.95 -4.05
N PHE A 13 2.36 11.02 -3.71
CA PHE A 13 1.79 12.34 -3.83
C PHE A 13 2.67 13.31 -4.63
N GLY A 14 2.04 14.31 -5.25
CA GLY A 14 2.70 15.31 -6.09
C GLY A 14 1.79 15.82 -7.20
N PRO A 15 2.25 16.77 -8.01
CA PRO A 15 1.44 17.42 -9.04
C PRO A 15 0.91 16.44 -10.09
N LYS A 16 -0.14 16.87 -10.80
CA LYS A 16 -0.69 16.11 -11.93
C LYS A 16 0.39 15.93 -13.02
N GLY A 17 0.47 14.72 -13.56
CA GLY A 17 1.42 14.38 -14.63
C GLY A 17 2.87 14.19 -14.16
N SER A 18 3.09 13.88 -12.86
CA SER A 18 4.42 13.59 -12.31
C SER A 18 4.80 12.11 -12.30
N GLY A 19 3.98 11.21 -12.87
CA GLY A 19 4.30 9.78 -12.97
C GLY A 19 3.76 8.89 -11.83
N LYS A 20 3.01 9.42 -10.87
CA LYS A 20 2.45 8.64 -9.73
C LYS A 20 1.65 7.42 -10.17
N SER A 21 0.66 7.64 -11.02
CA SER A 21 -0.23 6.56 -11.50
C SER A 21 0.54 5.55 -12.37
N GLU A 22 1.59 6.00 -13.07
CA GLU A 22 2.48 5.12 -13.83
C GLU A 22 3.27 4.19 -12.93
N LEU A 23 3.85 4.71 -11.83
CA LEU A 23 4.53 3.86 -10.85
C LEU A 23 3.55 2.87 -10.20
N ALA A 24 2.38 3.35 -9.79
CA ALA A 24 1.36 2.47 -9.22
C ALA A 24 0.94 1.36 -10.19
N HIS A 25 0.73 1.70 -11.46
CA HIS A 25 0.44 0.72 -12.51
C HIS A 25 1.58 -0.28 -12.71
N SER A 26 2.82 0.17 -12.74
CA SER A 26 3.99 -0.71 -12.85
C SER A 26 4.04 -1.71 -11.69
N LEU A 27 3.81 -1.24 -10.46
CA LEU A 27 3.80 -2.11 -9.28
C LEU A 27 2.63 -3.11 -9.29
N THR A 28 1.44 -2.68 -9.69
CA THR A 28 0.28 -3.60 -9.77
C THR A 28 0.43 -4.62 -10.89
N SER A 29 1.15 -4.32 -11.97
CA SER A 29 1.36 -5.23 -13.11
C SER A 29 2.13 -6.51 -12.77
N PHE A 30 2.88 -6.54 -11.66
CA PHE A 30 3.50 -7.75 -11.12
C PHE A 30 2.47 -8.77 -10.61
N PHE A 31 1.27 -8.33 -10.25
CA PHE A 31 0.23 -9.17 -9.65
C PHE A 31 -0.98 -9.32 -10.57
N ILE A 32 -1.45 -8.22 -11.17
CA ILE A 32 -2.68 -8.14 -11.96
C ILE A 32 -2.38 -7.40 -13.27
N PRO A 33 -2.45 -8.06 -14.43
CA PRO A 33 -2.05 -7.44 -15.71
C PRO A 33 -2.89 -6.23 -16.13
N SER A 34 -4.15 -6.16 -15.68
CA SER A 34 -5.08 -5.09 -16.08
C SER A 34 -5.86 -4.59 -14.86
N TYR A 35 -5.18 -3.84 -13.98
CA TYR A 35 -5.80 -3.28 -12.81
C TYR A 35 -6.35 -1.87 -13.09
N ILE A 36 -7.61 -1.63 -12.73
CA ILE A 36 -8.25 -0.30 -12.80
C ILE A 36 -8.39 0.21 -11.37
N ALA A 37 -7.65 1.27 -11.04
CA ALA A 37 -7.68 1.87 -9.72
C ALA A 37 -9.03 2.56 -9.46
N PRO A 38 -9.75 2.25 -8.36
CA PRO A 38 -10.92 2.99 -7.97
C PRO A 38 -10.54 4.42 -7.56
N ASN A 39 -11.33 5.39 -8.04
CA ASN A 39 -11.23 6.77 -7.59
C ASN A 39 -11.95 6.90 -6.25
N ILE A 40 -11.18 7.24 -5.18
CA ILE A 40 -11.72 7.26 -3.82
C ILE A 40 -12.86 8.28 -3.63
N ASN A 41 -12.87 9.38 -4.38
CA ASN A 41 -13.93 10.38 -4.25
C ASN A 41 -15.25 9.92 -4.85
N ASN A 42 -15.20 9.12 -5.92
CA ASN A 42 -16.37 8.70 -6.68
C ASN A 42 -16.86 7.30 -6.31
N THR A 43 -16.06 6.52 -5.59
CA THR A 43 -16.36 5.15 -5.18
C THR A 43 -16.94 5.15 -3.76
N THR A 44 -17.99 4.39 -3.52
CA THR A 44 -18.55 4.24 -2.17
C THR A 44 -17.60 3.47 -1.26
N LYS A 45 -17.66 3.70 0.06
CA LYS A 45 -16.89 2.92 1.04
C LYS A 45 -17.11 1.41 0.90
N ALA A 46 -18.36 1.00 0.60
CA ALA A 46 -18.69 -0.41 0.42
C ALA A 46 -17.96 -1.02 -0.79
N ALA A 47 -17.95 -0.32 -1.93
CA ALA A 47 -17.27 -0.77 -3.14
C ALA A 47 -15.74 -0.75 -2.98
N LEU A 48 -15.18 0.23 -2.24
CA LEU A 48 -13.75 0.23 -1.88
C LEU A 48 -13.38 -0.98 -1.02
N ALA A 49 -14.21 -1.29 -0.03
CA ALA A 49 -13.99 -2.43 0.85
C ALA A 49 -14.08 -3.78 0.11
N GLU A 50 -14.98 -3.88 -0.87
CA GLU A 50 -15.10 -5.04 -1.75
C GLU A 50 -13.87 -5.20 -2.63
N ALA A 51 -13.44 -4.13 -3.33
CA ALA A 51 -12.25 -4.15 -4.17
C ALA A 51 -10.98 -4.54 -3.41
N VAL A 52 -10.86 -4.14 -2.14
CA VAL A 52 -9.73 -4.53 -1.28
C VAL A 52 -9.86 -5.99 -0.82
N ALA A 53 -11.08 -6.46 -0.51
CA ALA A 53 -11.34 -7.82 -0.04
C ALA A 53 -11.17 -8.90 -1.13
N GLU A 54 -11.32 -8.54 -2.40
CA GLU A 54 -11.11 -9.43 -3.55
C GLU A 54 -9.63 -9.75 -3.78
N VAL A 55 -8.72 -8.97 -3.19
CA VAL A 55 -7.28 -9.09 -3.44
C VAL A 55 -6.57 -9.66 -2.23
N SER A 56 -5.84 -10.77 -2.41
CA SER A 56 -5.02 -11.39 -1.39
C SER A 56 -3.58 -11.59 -1.86
N ASN A 57 -2.62 -11.24 -1.01
CA ASN A 57 -1.17 -11.32 -1.29
C ASN A 57 -0.73 -10.58 -2.56
N ALA A 58 -1.40 -9.49 -2.89
CA ALA A 58 -1.10 -8.62 -4.02
C ALA A 58 -1.25 -7.16 -3.60
N ILE A 59 -1.28 -6.24 -4.56
CA ILE A 59 -1.35 -4.81 -4.31
C ILE A 59 -2.65 -4.25 -4.88
N VAL A 60 -3.34 -3.43 -4.09
CA VAL A 60 -4.47 -2.60 -4.52
C VAL A 60 -4.02 -1.15 -4.62
N HIS A 61 -4.33 -0.50 -5.72
CA HIS A 61 -4.12 0.94 -5.90
C HIS A 61 -5.46 1.67 -5.79
N ILE A 62 -5.53 2.68 -4.94
CA ILE A 62 -6.66 3.60 -4.74
C ILE A 62 -6.19 4.99 -5.17
N ASP A 63 -6.89 5.64 -6.09
CA ASP A 63 -6.44 6.90 -6.70
C ASP A 63 -7.27 8.11 -6.26
N GLU A 64 -6.69 9.30 -6.52
CA GLU A 64 -7.33 10.61 -6.35
C GLU A 64 -7.62 11.02 -4.88
N TYR A 65 -6.72 10.69 -3.94
CA TYR A 65 -6.83 11.19 -2.57
C TYR A 65 -6.83 12.72 -2.52
N LYS A 66 -7.72 13.28 -1.67
CA LYS A 66 -7.80 14.71 -1.33
C LYS A 66 -8.07 14.89 0.17
N ASN A 67 -7.60 16.00 0.74
CA ASN A 67 -7.84 16.31 2.15
C ASN A 67 -9.32 16.60 2.47
N THR A 68 -10.15 16.84 1.45
CA THR A 68 -11.61 17.02 1.55
C THR A 68 -12.37 15.68 1.63
N LEU A 69 -11.66 14.54 1.61
CA LEU A 69 -12.28 13.22 1.71
C LEU A 69 -13.13 13.11 2.97
N ASP A 70 -14.31 12.47 2.86
CA ASP A 70 -15.22 12.29 3.99
C ASP A 70 -14.60 11.43 5.11
N ILE A 71 -15.14 11.60 6.33
CA ILE A 71 -14.64 10.94 7.53
C ILE A 71 -14.73 9.43 7.41
N GLU A 72 -15.80 8.89 6.83
CA GLU A 72 -15.99 7.43 6.73
C GLU A 72 -14.92 6.75 5.86
N LYS A 73 -14.53 7.40 4.77
CA LYS A 73 -13.47 6.88 3.90
C LYS A 73 -12.09 7.05 4.54
N ARG A 74 -11.86 8.14 5.29
CA ARG A 74 -10.61 8.28 6.07
C ARG A 74 -10.49 7.21 7.14
N GLU A 75 -11.56 6.92 7.89
CA GLU A 75 -11.57 5.81 8.86
C GLU A 75 -11.36 4.45 8.18
N PHE A 76 -11.93 4.25 7.00
CA PHE A 76 -11.69 3.05 6.20
C PHE A 76 -10.19 2.91 5.84
N LEU A 77 -9.55 3.96 5.33
CA LEU A 77 -8.11 3.95 5.02
C LEU A 77 -7.27 3.64 6.26
N LYS A 78 -7.62 4.21 7.44
CA LYS A 78 -6.92 3.88 8.70
C LYS A 78 -7.05 2.39 9.05
N GLY A 79 -8.23 1.82 8.84
CA GLY A 79 -8.48 0.40 9.07
C GLY A 79 -7.66 -0.51 8.16
N LEU A 80 -7.33 -0.10 6.94
CA LEU A 80 -6.49 -0.89 6.03
C LEU A 80 -5.09 -1.13 6.60
N TRP A 81 -4.52 -0.15 7.31
CA TRP A 81 -3.23 -0.31 7.98
C TRP A 81 -3.29 -1.36 9.10
N ASP A 82 -4.39 -1.44 9.84
CA ASP A 82 -4.63 -2.41 10.91
C ASP A 82 -5.01 -3.82 10.37
N GLY A 83 -5.03 -4.02 9.05
CA GLY A 83 -5.52 -5.25 8.44
C GLY A 83 -7.04 -5.46 8.62
N ALA A 84 -7.75 -4.43 9.05
CA ALA A 84 -9.18 -4.44 9.29
C ALA A 84 -9.93 -3.98 8.03
N GLY A 85 -10.55 -4.92 7.34
CA GLY A 85 -11.44 -4.65 6.24
C GLY A 85 -12.85 -4.27 6.70
N ARG A 86 -13.86 -4.72 5.94
CA ARG A 86 -15.26 -4.47 6.24
C ARG A 86 -15.73 -5.33 7.40
N SER A 87 -16.33 -4.70 8.40
CA SER A 87 -17.10 -5.41 9.44
C SER A 87 -18.59 -5.33 9.12
N ARG A 88 -19.26 -6.46 8.95
CA ARG A 88 -20.71 -6.57 8.70
C ARG A 88 -21.36 -7.36 9.80
N MET A 89 -22.48 -6.88 10.34
CA MET A 89 -23.34 -7.70 11.17
C MET A 89 -24.19 -8.61 10.27
N ASN A 90 -24.08 -9.91 10.44
CA ASN A 90 -24.92 -10.85 9.75
C ASN A 90 -26.30 -10.85 10.42
N MET A 91 -27.35 -10.47 9.67
CA MET A 91 -28.71 -10.35 10.22
C MET A 91 -29.44 -11.71 10.30
N ASP A 92 -28.93 -12.75 9.64
CA ASP A 92 -29.66 -14.02 9.46
C ASP A 92 -29.32 -15.13 10.48
N ASN A 93 -28.21 -15.09 11.20
CA ASN A 93 -27.94 -16.04 12.28
C ASN A 93 -26.94 -15.49 13.30
N ASP A 94 -27.32 -15.49 14.56
CA ASP A 94 -26.50 -15.31 15.77
C ASP A 94 -25.75 -13.98 15.96
N LYS A 95 -26.11 -12.88 15.30
CA LYS A 95 -25.49 -11.55 15.49
C LYS A 95 -23.95 -11.57 15.46
N LYS A 96 -23.34 -12.54 14.79
CA LYS A 96 -21.89 -12.63 14.63
C LYS A 96 -21.39 -11.53 13.70
N ARG A 97 -20.40 -10.82 14.16
CA ARG A 97 -19.69 -9.80 13.39
C ARG A 97 -18.72 -10.50 12.45
N GLU A 98 -19.02 -10.51 11.15
CA GLU A 98 -18.06 -10.92 10.12
C GLU A 98 -17.14 -9.75 9.80
N THR A 99 -15.85 -9.94 10.04
CA THR A 99 -14.82 -8.97 9.65
C THR A 99 -14.04 -9.58 8.50
N THR A 100 -14.09 -8.94 7.35
CA THR A 100 -13.25 -9.33 6.21
C THR A 100 -11.84 -8.79 6.46
N ALA A 101 -10.87 -9.69 6.54
CA ALA A 101 -9.46 -9.30 6.68
C ALA A 101 -8.95 -8.61 5.41
N VAL A 102 -8.01 -7.70 5.58
CA VAL A 102 -7.25 -7.09 4.48
C VAL A 102 -5.93 -7.84 4.36
N ASP A 103 -5.75 -8.57 3.27
CA ASP A 103 -4.57 -9.40 3.01
C ASP A 103 -3.77 -8.88 1.80
N CYS A 104 -3.84 -7.59 1.52
CA CYS A 104 -3.15 -6.94 0.40
C CYS A 104 -2.33 -5.73 0.85
N GLY A 105 -1.31 -5.38 0.08
CA GLY A 105 -0.66 -4.08 0.16
C GLY A 105 -1.54 -3.00 -0.49
N VAL A 106 -1.48 -1.78 0.03
CA VAL A 106 -2.28 -0.67 -0.49
C VAL A 106 -1.39 0.46 -0.96
N ILE A 107 -1.61 0.91 -2.20
CA ILE A 107 -1.06 2.16 -2.73
C ILE A 107 -2.19 3.19 -2.73
N LEU A 108 -1.92 4.35 -2.18
CA LEU A 108 -2.80 5.52 -2.24
C LEU A 108 -2.13 6.59 -3.06
N SER A 109 -2.76 7.12 -4.10
CA SER A 109 -2.19 8.23 -4.87
C SER A 109 -3.08 9.46 -4.86
N GLY A 110 -2.46 10.64 -4.98
CA GLY A 110 -3.17 11.91 -4.99
C GLY A 110 -2.27 13.11 -5.25
N GLN A 111 -2.87 14.28 -5.33
CA GLN A 111 -2.13 15.54 -5.51
C GLN A 111 -1.81 16.20 -4.17
N GLU A 112 -2.46 15.79 -3.10
CA GLU A 112 -2.34 16.35 -1.76
C GLU A 112 -1.73 15.33 -0.80
N MET A 113 -0.88 15.82 0.11
CA MET A 113 -0.41 15.02 1.24
C MET A 113 -1.54 14.93 2.29
N PRO A 114 -1.78 13.78 2.91
CA PRO A 114 -2.84 13.59 3.91
C PRO A 114 -2.57 14.29 5.24
N THR A 115 -2.45 15.62 5.24
CA THR A 115 -2.15 16.43 6.44
C THR A 115 -3.38 16.76 7.25
N ALA A 116 -4.58 16.61 6.69
CA ALA A 116 -5.83 16.90 7.39
C ALA A 116 -6.17 15.87 8.48
N ASP A 117 -5.51 14.71 8.49
CA ASP A 117 -5.72 13.65 9.48
C ASP A 117 -4.37 13.05 9.91
N ILE A 118 -3.86 13.49 11.06
CA ILE A 118 -2.57 13.05 11.62
C ILE A 118 -2.57 11.53 11.88
N ALA A 119 -3.71 10.96 12.25
CA ALA A 119 -3.82 9.53 12.49
C ALA A 119 -3.73 8.71 11.21
N LEU A 120 -4.23 9.22 10.09
CA LEU A 120 -4.00 8.62 8.77
C LEU A 120 -2.54 8.84 8.34
N PHE A 121 -2.02 10.06 8.52
CA PHE A 121 -0.65 10.42 8.15
C PHE A 121 0.38 9.44 8.74
N SER A 122 0.27 9.09 10.02
CA SER A 122 1.21 8.17 10.69
C SER A 122 1.16 6.73 10.18
N ARG A 123 0.16 6.36 9.40
CA ARG A 123 -0.02 5.03 8.79
C ARG A 123 0.55 4.89 7.38
N LEU A 124 1.11 5.97 6.87
CA LEU A 124 1.57 6.08 5.49
C LEU A 124 3.09 6.09 5.41
N VAL A 125 3.62 5.57 4.32
CA VAL A 125 4.99 5.81 3.86
C VAL A 125 4.89 6.61 2.56
N PHE A 126 5.67 7.67 2.45
CA PHE A 126 5.49 8.67 1.40
C PHE A 126 6.56 8.55 0.33
N LEU A 127 6.13 8.62 -0.94
CA LEU A 127 6.96 8.97 -2.07
C LEU A 127 6.46 10.28 -2.69
N THR A 128 7.34 11.26 -2.71
CA THR A 128 7.05 12.59 -3.26
C THR A 128 7.47 12.65 -4.72
N PHE A 129 6.58 13.12 -5.56
CA PHE A 129 6.83 13.32 -6.98
C PHE A 129 6.89 14.80 -7.31
N SER A 130 7.83 15.17 -8.17
CA SER A 130 7.93 16.49 -8.77
C SER A 130 7.79 16.41 -10.29
N LYS A 131 7.39 17.50 -10.92
CA LYS A 131 7.48 17.59 -12.39
C LYS A 131 8.92 17.75 -12.78
N THR A 132 9.38 16.90 -13.67
CA THR A 132 10.70 17.00 -14.32
C THR A 132 10.54 16.97 -15.82
N THR A 133 11.52 17.53 -16.53
CA THR A 133 11.67 17.31 -17.97
C THR A 133 12.46 16.03 -18.16
N PHE A 134 11.97 15.14 -19.01
CA PHE A 134 12.61 13.87 -19.28
C PHE A 134 13.52 13.96 -20.50
N SER A 135 14.71 13.41 -20.38
CA SER A 135 15.63 13.21 -21.50
C SER A 135 15.08 12.16 -22.50
N ASP A 136 15.63 12.14 -23.70
CA ASP A 136 15.20 11.15 -24.70
C ASP A 136 15.60 9.71 -24.28
N ASP A 137 16.69 9.54 -23.51
CA ASP A 137 17.07 8.26 -22.97
C ASP A 137 16.06 7.76 -21.91
N GLU A 138 15.60 8.63 -21.01
CA GLU A 138 14.55 8.29 -20.03
C GLU A 138 13.23 7.92 -20.71
N LYS A 139 12.83 8.63 -21.77
CA LYS A 139 11.65 8.29 -22.56
C LYS A 139 11.80 6.92 -23.24
N ARG A 140 12.99 6.62 -23.78
CA ARG A 140 13.27 5.32 -24.37
C ARG A 140 13.13 4.19 -23.35
N ARG A 141 13.75 4.33 -22.17
CA ARG A 141 13.65 3.34 -21.08
C ARG A 141 12.21 3.17 -20.58
N TYR A 142 11.47 4.26 -20.50
CA TYR A 142 10.05 4.20 -20.17
C TYR A 142 9.25 3.39 -21.20
N ASN A 143 9.48 3.61 -22.49
CA ASN A 143 8.81 2.83 -23.55
C ASN A 143 9.20 1.35 -23.50
N GLU A 144 10.47 1.03 -23.21
CA GLU A 144 10.94 -0.35 -23.02
C GLU A 144 10.21 -0.99 -21.83
N LEU A 145 10.08 -0.28 -20.69
CA LEU A 145 9.32 -0.76 -19.54
C LEU A 145 7.86 -1.07 -19.92
N LYS A 146 7.20 -0.17 -20.65
CA LYS A 146 5.81 -0.40 -21.12
C LYS A 146 5.67 -1.62 -22.01
N LEU A 147 6.66 -1.93 -22.83
CA LEU A 147 6.68 -3.17 -23.63
C LEU A 147 6.83 -4.41 -22.75
N ILE A 148 7.64 -4.35 -21.71
CA ILE A 148 7.82 -5.46 -20.75
C ILE A 148 6.52 -5.68 -19.95
N GLU A 149 5.93 -4.62 -19.41
CA GLU A 149 4.65 -4.68 -18.67
C GLU A 149 3.53 -5.29 -19.53
N LYS A 150 3.47 -4.91 -20.82
CA LYS A 150 2.48 -5.45 -21.76
C LYS A 150 2.65 -6.94 -22.00
N ARG A 151 3.86 -7.48 -21.87
CA ARG A 151 4.13 -8.93 -21.96
C ARG A 151 3.73 -9.67 -20.69
N GLY A 152 3.53 -8.95 -19.58
CA GLY A 152 3.18 -9.48 -18.27
C GLY A 152 4.39 -9.73 -17.38
N LEU A 153 4.27 -9.31 -16.12
CA LEU A 153 5.31 -9.44 -15.09
C LEU A 153 4.96 -10.46 -14.00
N THR A 154 3.80 -11.08 -14.08
CA THR A 154 3.30 -12.03 -13.06
C THR A 154 4.19 -13.26 -12.87
N HIS A 155 4.97 -13.64 -13.89
CA HIS A 155 5.95 -14.72 -13.78
C HIS A 155 7.05 -14.42 -12.75
N LEU A 156 7.47 -13.14 -12.60
CA LEU A 156 8.44 -12.73 -11.59
C LEU A 156 7.86 -12.90 -10.17
N THR A 157 6.59 -12.53 -9.99
CA THR A 157 5.88 -12.77 -8.73
C THR A 157 5.79 -14.27 -8.44
N GLY A 158 5.53 -15.10 -9.47
CA GLY A 158 5.55 -16.56 -9.34
C GLY A 158 6.89 -17.11 -8.84
N GLU A 159 8.00 -16.58 -9.32
CA GLU A 159 9.34 -16.95 -8.82
C GLU A 159 9.53 -16.51 -7.36
N LEU A 160 9.17 -15.27 -6.98
CA LEU A 160 9.27 -14.79 -5.61
C LEU A 160 8.42 -15.62 -4.63
N LEU A 161 7.23 -16.06 -5.05
CA LEU A 161 6.34 -16.88 -4.22
C LEU A 161 6.92 -18.26 -3.85
N LYS A 162 7.89 -18.77 -4.60
CA LYS A 162 8.62 -20.01 -4.25
C LYS A 162 9.38 -19.88 -2.93
N HIS A 163 9.80 -18.67 -2.57
CA HIS A 163 10.53 -18.35 -1.33
C HIS A 163 9.62 -17.95 -0.17
N ARG A 164 8.29 -17.98 -0.35
CA ARG A 164 7.32 -17.51 0.65
C ARG A 164 7.47 -18.16 2.02
N ASN A 165 7.72 -19.47 2.07
CA ASN A 165 7.85 -20.18 3.33
C ASN A 165 9.12 -19.77 4.08
N GLN A 166 10.23 -19.60 3.36
CA GLN A 166 11.48 -19.11 3.94
C GLN A 166 11.34 -17.69 4.45
N PHE A 167 10.74 -16.79 3.67
CA PHE A 167 10.42 -15.44 4.10
C PHE A 167 9.59 -15.44 5.37
N ARG A 168 8.51 -16.22 5.39
CA ARG A 168 7.60 -16.30 6.54
C ARG A 168 8.29 -16.81 7.81
N SER A 169 9.20 -17.78 7.72
CA SER A 169 9.92 -18.31 8.87
C SER A 169 10.94 -17.31 9.46
N ASN A 170 11.53 -16.48 8.60
CA ASN A 170 12.62 -15.59 9.00
C ASN A 170 12.16 -14.15 9.31
N TYR A 171 11.01 -13.72 8.78
CA TYR A 171 10.57 -12.32 8.86
C TYR A 171 10.53 -11.78 10.29
N ARG A 172 10.10 -12.59 11.27
CA ARG A 172 10.02 -12.14 12.67
C ARG A 172 11.40 -11.82 13.22
N HIS A 173 12.38 -12.67 12.97
CA HIS A 173 13.76 -12.45 13.38
C HIS A 173 14.35 -11.20 12.72
N MET A 174 14.21 -11.07 11.40
CA MET A 174 14.67 -9.89 10.65
C MET A 174 13.99 -8.60 11.13
N TYR A 175 12.72 -8.66 11.49
CA TYR A 175 12.00 -7.51 12.03
C TYR A 175 12.59 -7.08 13.39
N ASP A 176 12.83 -8.04 14.28
CA ASP A 176 13.36 -7.75 15.63
C ASP A 176 14.81 -7.21 15.56
N GLU A 177 15.65 -7.73 14.67
CA GLU A 177 16.99 -7.19 14.40
C GLU A 177 16.95 -5.78 13.82
N THR A 178 16.15 -5.56 12.79
CA THR A 178 15.97 -4.22 12.18
C THR A 178 15.45 -3.20 13.20
N ALA A 179 14.52 -3.60 14.07
CA ALA A 179 14.01 -2.73 15.13
C ALA A 179 15.08 -2.35 16.14
N ALA A 180 15.98 -3.29 16.50
CA ALA A 180 17.11 -3.03 17.37
C ALA A 180 18.10 -2.03 16.72
N ASP A 181 18.46 -2.24 15.46
CA ASP A 181 19.37 -1.36 14.72
C ASP A 181 18.80 0.06 14.58
N PHE A 182 17.50 0.17 14.27
CA PHE A 182 16.83 1.47 14.20
C PHE A 182 16.78 2.17 15.56
N SER A 183 16.56 1.41 16.66
CA SER A 183 16.55 1.96 18.01
C SER A 183 17.91 2.56 18.38
N VAL A 184 19.00 1.94 17.95
CA VAL A 184 20.37 2.46 18.13
C VAL A 184 20.61 3.68 17.23
N ALA A 185 20.26 3.60 15.95
CA ALA A 185 20.48 4.68 14.99
C ALA A 185 19.70 5.97 15.32
N PHE A 186 18.56 5.85 15.98
CA PHE A 186 17.68 6.96 16.33
C PHE A 186 17.68 7.31 17.81
N VAL A 187 18.71 6.90 18.57
CA VAL A 187 18.87 7.30 19.97
C VAL A 187 18.78 8.82 20.13
N GLY A 188 17.94 9.27 21.07
CA GLY A 188 17.70 10.71 21.34
C GLY A 188 16.78 11.42 20.34
N LYS A 189 16.25 10.72 19.35
CA LYS A 189 15.23 11.25 18.42
C LYS A 189 13.82 10.85 18.88
N ILE A 190 12.88 11.80 18.81
CA ILE A 190 11.47 11.52 19.06
C ILE A 190 10.85 11.08 17.73
N ILE A 191 10.54 9.79 17.61
CA ILE A 191 9.87 9.22 16.44
C ILE A 191 8.55 8.62 16.91
N GLU A 192 7.48 8.92 16.19
CA GLU A 192 6.15 8.35 16.45
C GLU A 192 6.18 6.84 16.18
N ASP A 193 5.62 6.07 17.12
CA ASP A 193 5.71 4.60 17.16
C ASP A 193 5.22 3.91 15.86
N ARG A 194 4.13 4.40 15.25
CA ARG A 194 3.64 3.85 13.97
C ARG A 194 4.61 4.11 12.83
N THR A 195 5.16 5.31 12.76
CA THR A 195 6.18 5.67 11.76
C THR A 195 7.40 4.77 11.90
N PHE A 196 7.88 4.55 13.12
CA PHE A 196 8.97 3.62 13.39
C PHE A 196 8.64 2.21 12.89
N ARG A 197 7.48 1.66 13.29
CA ARG A 197 7.05 0.31 12.87
C ARG A 197 6.87 0.18 11.36
N ASN A 198 6.36 1.22 10.71
CA ASN A 198 6.21 1.23 9.25
C ASN A 198 7.55 1.02 8.55
N TRP A 199 8.57 1.76 8.97
CA TRP A 199 9.90 1.66 8.37
C TRP A 199 10.58 0.35 8.72
N VAL A 200 10.48 -0.12 9.97
CA VAL A 200 10.99 -1.45 10.36
C VAL A 200 10.34 -2.54 9.52
N SER A 201 9.02 -2.52 9.34
CA SER A 201 8.29 -3.52 8.56
C SER A 201 8.75 -3.61 7.10
N ILE A 202 9.05 -2.47 6.47
CA ILE A 202 9.53 -2.43 5.09
C ILE A 202 10.99 -2.88 5.03
N THR A 203 11.85 -2.33 5.88
CA THR A 203 13.29 -2.61 5.84
C THR A 203 13.61 -4.05 6.18
N ALA A 204 12.87 -4.67 7.11
CA ALA A 204 13.02 -6.09 7.45
C ALA A 204 12.67 -7.05 6.30
N ALA A 205 12.04 -6.56 5.23
CA ALA A 205 11.71 -7.36 4.06
C ALA A 205 12.82 -7.38 3.00
N PHE A 206 13.85 -6.54 3.15
CA PHE A 206 15.02 -6.47 2.26
C PHE A 206 16.23 -7.15 2.89
#